data_64d35c92248d3183e7f6dfa749b53a90
#
_entry.id   64d35c92248d3183e7f6dfa749b53a90
#
_cell.length_a   1.000
_cell.length_b   1.000
_cell.length_c   1.000
_cell.angle_alpha   90.00
_cell.angle_beta   90.00
_cell.angle_gamma   90.00
#
_symmetry.space_group_name_H-M   'P 1'
#
loop_
_entity.id
_entity.type
_entity.pdbx_description
1 polymer ?
#
loop_
_entity_poly.entity_id
_entity_poly.type
_entity_poly.pdbx_seq_one_letter_code
_entity_poly.pdbx_strand_id
1 'polypeptide(L)'
;AIPGEAVMHDRPVGRGYVRLRCTGAHPWPGVSETGAIHPAHEFHYASLEGLPPGLPHAYEMVRGHGLDGINDGLIFGNMVAGFTHLRNVANTPWVGRFVEFVRSRRSQMMAAGC
;
A
#
# COMPACT_ATOMS: atom_id res chain seq x y z
N ALA A 1 13.99 -6.06 -3.79
CA ALA A 1 12.84 -6.61 -3.11
C ALA A 1 11.58 -6.65 -3.98
N ILE A 2 11.33 -5.60 -4.78
CA ILE A 2 10.16 -5.53 -5.66
C ILE A 2 10.57 -5.95 -7.07
N PRO A 3 9.83 -6.88 -7.70
CA PRO A 3 10.15 -7.37 -9.05
C PRO A 3 9.66 -6.40 -10.14
N GLY A 4 10.12 -5.18 -10.09
CA GLY A 4 9.73 -4.12 -11.02
C GLY A 4 10.78 -3.03 -11.06
N GLU A 5 10.52 -2.01 -11.85
CA GLU A 5 11.43 -0.89 -12.05
C GLU A 5 10.73 0.43 -11.76
N ALA A 6 11.37 1.26 -10.93
CA ALA A 6 10.91 2.63 -10.71
C ALA A 6 11.44 3.52 -11.83
N VAL A 7 10.54 4.13 -12.57
CA VAL A 7 10.87 5.01 -13.69
C VAL A 7 10.61 6.45 -13.28
N MET A 8 11.63 7.30 -13.36
CA MET A 8 11.53 8.72 -13.07
C MET A 8 11.08 9.49 -14.31
N HIS A 9 10.14 10.40 -14.09
CA HIS A 9 9.60 11.27 -15.15
C HIS A 9 10.00 12.73 -14.93
N ASP A 10 9.92 13.55 -15.97
CA ASP A 10 10.29 14.96 -15.91
C ASP A 10 9.26 15.82 -15.18
N ARG A 11 8.04 15.33 -15.09
CA ARG A 11 6.93 15.99 -14.41
C ARG A 11 6.33 15.09 -13.35
N PRO A 12 5.66 15.64 -12.33
CA PRO A 12 4.96 14.81 -11.35
C PRO A 12 3.95 13.89 -12.04
N VAL A 13 4.06 12.60 -11.75
CA VAL A 13 3.12 11.59 -12.25
C VAL A 13 1.86 11.59 -11.40
N GLY A 14 2.03 11.64 -10.08
CA GLY A 14 0.94 11.76 -9.13
C GLY A 14 1.11 13.03 -8.31
N ARG A 15 0.03 13.83 -8.17
CA ARG A 15 0.06 15.08 -7.43
C ARG A 15 -1.32 15.45 -6.90
N GLY A 16 -1.41 15.63 -5.59
CA GLY A 16 -2.59 16.16 -4.93
C GLY A 16 -3.35 15.14 -4.11
N TYR A 17 -4.61 15.44 -3.85
CA TYR A 17 -5.48 14.56 -3.08
C TYR A 17 -5.95 13.39 -3.91
N VAL A 18 -5.97 12.22 -3.28
CA VAL A 18 -6.38 10.98 -3.92
C VAL A 18 -7.41 10.26 -3.07
N ARG A 19 -8.09 9.29 -3.68
CA ARG A 19 -9.01 8.39 -3.01
C ARG A 19 -8.62 6.96 -3.28
N LEU A 20 -8.51 6.19 -2.21
CA LEU A 20 -8.10 4.79 -2.23
C LEU A 20 -9.27 3.91 -1.82
N ARG A 21 -9.54 2.87 -2.61
CA ARG A 21 -10.49 1.82 -2.23
C ARG A 21 -9.72 0.61 -1.73
N CYS A 22 -10.08 0.11 -0.55
CA CYS A 22 -9.46 -1.08 -0.01
C CYS A 22 -9.90 -2.33 -0.74
N THR A 23 -8.93 -3.14 -1.17
CA THR A 23 -9.20 -4.38 -1.91
C THR A 23 -9.48 -5.57 -1.01
N GLY A 24 -9.14 -5.49 0.28
CA GLY A 24 -9.19 -6.62 1.20
C GLY A 24 -7.93 -7.46 1.24
N ALA A 25 -6.96 -7.17 0.38
CA ALA A 25 -5.69 -7.93 0.31
C ALA A 25 -4.64 -7.44 1.32
N HIS A 26 -4.90 -6.35 2.04
CA HIS A 26 -3.94 -5.76 2.99
C HIS A 26 -3.51 -6.79 4.02
N PRO A 27 -2.19 -7.01 4.24
CA PRO A 27 -1.71 -8.05 5.15
C PRO A 27 -1.87 -7.69 6.63
N TRP A 28 -2.10 -6.43 6.97
CA TRP A 28 -2.25 -5.99 8.37
C TRP A 28 -3.72 -6.03 8.75
N PRO A 29 -4.12 -6.96 9.66
CA PRO A 29 -5.53 -7.14 9.98
C PRO A 29 -6.17 -5.88 10.57
N GLY A 30 -7.41 -5.58 10.19
CA GLY A 30 -8.18 -4.51 10.77
C GLY A 30 -7.79 -3.10 10.32
N VAL A 31 -6.91 -2.95 9.33
CA VAL A 31 -6.58 -1.64 8.79
C VAL A 31 -7.80 -0.99 8.18
N SER A 32 -8.56 -1.77 7.41
CA SER A 32 -9.74 -1.27 6.73
C SER A 32 -10.62 -2.41 6.24
N GLU A 33 -11.90 -2.13 6.05
CA GLU A 33 -12.83 -3.07 5.45
C GLU A 33 -12.70 -3.04 3.93
N THR A 34 -12.91 -4.19 3.29
CA THR A 34 -12.93 -4.30 1.84
C THR A 34 -13.97 -3.36 1.25
N GLY A 35 -13.56 -2.58 0.26
CA GLY A 35 -14.41 -1.59 -0.41
C GLY A 35 -14.47 -0.24 0.29
N ALA A 36 -13.93 -0.08 1.50
CA ALA A 36 -13.87 1.21 2.16
C ALA A 36 -12.97 2.17 1.38
N ILE A 37 -13.38 3.44 1.32
CA ILE A 37 -12.66 4.48 0.59
C ILE A 37 -12.00 5.42 1.59
N HIS A 38 -10.71 5.63 1.43
CA HIS A 38 -9.93 6.53 2.28
C HIS A 38 -9.34 7.68 1.47
N PRO A 39 -9.41 8.90 2.00
CA PRO A 39 -8.67 10.01 1.42
C PRO A 39 -7.19 9.88 1.74
N ALA A 40 -6.36 10.24 0.79
CA ALA A 40 -4.92 10.25 0.93
C ALA A 40 -4.33 11.37 0.10
N HIS A 41 -3.03 11.42 0.00
CA HIS A 41 -2.31 12.45 -0.74
C HIS A 41 -1.12 11.81 -1.45
N GLU A 42 -0.81 12.28 -2.64
CA GLU A 42 0.38 11.83 -3.36
C GLU A 42 1.16 13.01 -3.94
N PHE A 43 2.46 12.85 -4.03
CA PHE A 43 3.34 13.73 -4.79
C PHE A 43 4.60 12.95 -5.15
N HIS A 44 4.68 12.50 -6.39
CA HIS A 44 5.82 11.71 -6.84
C HIS A 44 6.06 11.87 -8.35
N TYR A 45 7.32 11.74 -8.74
CA TYR A 45 7.78 11.80 -10.12
C TYR A 45 7.99 10.42 -10.73
N ALA A 46 7.83 9.36 -9.94
CA ALA A 46 8.08 8.01 -10.36
C ALA A 46 6.79 7.23 -10.62
N SER A 47 6.87 6.30 -11.54
CA SER A 47 5.92 5.21 -11.70
C SER A 47 6.64 3.89 -11.51
N LEU A 48 5.90 2.83 -11.20
CA LEU A 48 6.44 1.50 -11.08
C LEU A 48 6.02 0.68 -12.28
N GLU A 49 7.00 0.18 -13.03
CA GLU A 49 6.78 -0.52 -14.28
C GLU A 49 7.41 -1.92 -14.27
N GLY A 50 7.00 -2.76 -15.21
CA GLY A 50 7.59 -4.09 -15.37
C GLY A 50 7.21 -5.09 -14.29
N LEU A 51 6.15 -4.83 -13.53
CA LEU A 51 5.67 -5.77 -12.53
C LEU A 51 5.04 -7.00 -13.20
N PRO A 52 5.28 -8.21 -12.67
CA PRO A 52 4.55 -9.38 -13.10
C PRO A 52 3.04 -9.19 -12.92
N PRO A 53 2.19 -9.73 -13.80
CA PRO A 53 0.74 -9.67 -13.62
C PRO A 53 0.31 -10.50 -12.41
N GLY A 54 -0.81 -10.12 -11.82
CA GLY A 54 -1.42 -10.89 -10.72
C GLY A 54 -0.87 -10.60 -9.33
N LEU A 55 0.04 -9.64 -9.17
CA LEU A 55 0.48 -9.23 -7.83
C LEU A 55 -0.65 -8.51 -7.09
N PRO A 56 -0.88 -8.85 -5.81
CA PRO A 56 -1.94 -8.20 -5.05
C PRO A 56 -1.56 -6.77 -4.67
N HIS A 57 -2.57 -5.90 -4.59
CA HIS A 57 -2.44 -4.53 -4.11
C HIS A 57 -3.44 -4.28 -2.98
N ALA A 58 -3.05 -3.48 -2.01
CA ALA A 58 -3.93 -3.13 -0.89
C ALA A 58 -5.04 -2.17 -1.32
N TYR A 59 -4.78 -1.35 -2.34
CA TYR A 59 -5.70 -0.30 -2.76
C TYR A 59 -5.88 -0.24 -4.28
N GLU A 60 -7.11 0.10 -4.69
CA GLU A 60 -7.40 0.59 -6.03
C GLU A 60 -7.47 2.12 -5.98
N MET A 61 -6.99 2.77 -7.03
CA MET A 61 -7.07 4.22 -7.17
C MET A 61 -8.46 4.61 -7.68
N VAL A 62 -9.29 5.17 -6.80
CA VAL A 62 -10.56 5.77 -7.20
C VAL A 62 -10.30 7.14 -7.84
N ARG A 63 -9.35 7.88 -7.28
CA ARG A 63 -8.86 9.14 -7.80
C ARG A 63 -7.36 9.25 -7.52
N GLY A 64 -6.57 9.55 -8.55
CA GLY A 64 -5.13 9.70 -8.46
C GLY A 64 -4.40 8.67 -9.28
N HIS A 65 -3.08 8.62 -9.17
CA HIS A 65 -2.22 7.76 -9.98
C HIS A 65 -1.74 6.52 -9.23
N GLY A 66 -1.22 6.68 -8.01
CA GLY A 66 -0.58 5.57 -7.28
C GLY A 66 0.68 5.07 -7.97
N LEU A 67 0.86 3.76 -8.02
CA LEU A 67 2.02 3.12 -8.62
C LEU A 67 1.96 3.13 -10.16
N ASP A 68 0.81 2.83 -10.72
CA ASP A 68 0.65 2.52 -12.15
C ASP A 68 -0.61 3.15 -12.79
N GLY A 69 -1.29 4.04 -12.10
CA GLY A 69 -2.53 4.67 -12.55
C GLY A 69 -3.79 3.89 -12.17
N ILE A 70 -3.65 2.69 -11.65
CA ILE A 70 -4.77 1.80 -11.32
C ILE A 70 -4.76 1.41 -9.84
N ASN A 71 -3.59 1.05 -9.31
CA ASN A 71 -3.42 0.49 -7.97
C ASN A 71 -2.34 1.22 -7.17
N ASP A 72 -2.39 1.05 -5.85
CA ASP A 72 -1.34 1.42 -4.94
C ASP A 72 -1.24 0.38 -3.81
N GLY A 73 -0.17 0.48 -3.00
CA GLY A 73 0.03 -0.48 -1.94
C GLY A 73 0.33 -1.88 -2.44
N LEU A 74 1.37 -2.03 -3.27
CA LEU A 74 1.82 -3.34 -3.75
C LEU A 74 2.17 -4.22 -2.57
N ILE A 75 1.62 -5.43 -2.56
CA ILE A 75 1.88 -6.42 -1.52
C ILE A 75 2.88 -7.44 -2.05
N PHE A 76 4.00 -7.58 -1.34
CA PHE A 76 5.02 -8.56 -1.65
C PHE A 76 5.52 -9.17 -0.34
N GLY A 77 5.12 -10.43 -0.06
CA GLY A 77 5.36 -11.05 1.23
C GLY A 77 4.66 -10.29 2.36
N ASN A 78 5.41 -9.82 3.33
CA ASN A 78 4.90 -9.03 4.45
C ASN A 78 5.00 -7.51 4.21
N MET A 79 5.40 -7.10 3.01
CA MET A 79 5.65 -5.70 2.67
C MET A 79 4.45 -5.11 1.95
N VAL A 80 4.13 -3.86 2.28
CA VAL A 80 3.23 -3.02 1.50
C VAL A 80 4.01 -1.82 1.03
N ALA A 81 4.04 -1.59 -0.28
CA ALA A 81 4.80 -0.51 -0.88
C ALA A 81 3.90 0.37 -1.74
N GLY A 82 3.95 1.67 -1.53
CA GLY A 82 3.09 2.59 -2.27
C GLY A 82 3.67 4.00 -2.34
N PHE A 83 3.07 4.81 -3.19
CA PHE A 83 3.41 6.22 -3.35
C PHE A 83 2.42 7.16 -2.67
N THR A 84 1.28 6.67 -2.23
CA THR A 84 0.29 7.49 -1.53
C THR A 84 0.63 7.62 -0.05
N HIS A 85 0.32 8.78 0.50
CA HIS A 85 0.60 9.11 1.89
C HIS A 85 -0.70 9.04 2.69
N LEU A 86 -0.73 8.14 3.66
CA LEU A 86 -1.85 7.96 4.58
C LEU A 86 -1.54 8.59 5.93
N ARG A 87 -2.50 9.32 6.48
CA ARG A 87 -2.40 9.84 7.84
C ARG A 87 -2.94 8.81 8.83
N ASN A 88 -2.28 8.71 9.98
CA ASN A 88 -2.77 7.88 11.06
C ASN A 88 -3.84 8.65 11.84
N VAL A 89 -5.11 8.46 11.45
CA VAL A 89 -6.27 9.10 12.07
C VAL A 89 -7.32 8.04 12.41
N ALA A 90 -8.36 8.41 13.13
CA ALA A 90 -9.39 7.49 13.62
C ALA A 90 -9.99 6.61 12.51
N ASN A 91 -10.19 7.16 11.31
CA ASN A 91 -10.74 6.43 10.17
C ASN A 91 -9.70 5.62 9.40
N THR A 92 -8.42 5.84 9.68
CA THR A 92 -7.30 5.14 9.02
C THR A 92 -6.21 4.85 10.06
N PRO A 93 -6.46 3.97 11.05
CA PRO A 93 -5.54 3.74 12.17
C PRO A 93 -4.44 2.73 11.79
N TRP A 94 -3.68 3.03 10.77
CA TRP A 94 -2.72 2.07 10.20
C TRP A 94 -1.50 1.81 11.09
N VAL A 95 -1.07 2.81 11.89
CA VAL A 95 0.16 2.66 12.70
C VAL A 95 0.00 1.58 13.75
N GLY A 96 -1.10 1.59 14.50
CA GLY A 96 -1.38 0.56 15.50
C GLY A 96 -1.50 -0.83 14.87
N ARG A 97 -2.15 -0.91 13.73
CA ARG A 97 -2.32 -2.18 13.00
C ARG A 97 -1.00 -2.72 12.47
N PHE A 98 -0.13 -1.83 12.01
CA PHE A 98 1.23 -2.20 11.61
C PHE A 98 2.01 -2.79 12.78
N VAL A 99 1.99 -2.14 13.94
CA VAL A 99 2.68 -2.63 15.14
C VAL A 99 2.13 -3.99 15.59
N GLU A 100 0.81 -4.16 15.58
CA GLU A 100 0.18 -5.46 15.88
C GLU A 100 0.62 -6.55 14.92
N PHE A 101 0.70 -6.23 13.63
CA PHE A 101 1.17 -7.16 12.62
C PHE A 101 2.62 -7.59 12.88
N VAL A 102 3.50 -6.64 13.17
CA VAL A 102 4.90 -6.93 13.50
C VAL A 102 4.99 -7.86 14.71
N ARG A 103 4.22 -7.57 15.75
CA ARG A 103 4.17 -8.41 16.96
C ARG A 103 3.69 -9.82 16.66
N SER A 104 2.64 -9.97 15.86
CA SER A 104 2.12 -11.27 15.47
C SER A 104 3.14 -12.09 14.67
N ARG A 105 3.86 -11.45 13.76
CA ARG A 105 4.92 -12.10 12.98
C ARG A 105 6.09 -12.53 13.86
N ARG A 106 6.50 -11.69 14.77
CA ARG A 106 7.54 -12.04 15.75
C ARG A 106 7.13 -13.26 16.58
N SER A 107 5.91 -13.29 17.09
CA SER A 107 5.39 -14.41 17.86
C SER A 107 5.38 -15.70 17.05
N GLN A 108 4.97 -15.66 15.79
CA GLN A 108 4.98 -16.80 14.89
C GLN A 108 6.39 -17.33 14.65
N MET A 109 7.36 -16.45 14.43
CA MET A 109 8.75 -16.84 14.26
C MET A 109 9.32 -17.51 15.50
N MET A 110 9.03 -16.98 16.68
CA MET A 110 9.45 -17.57 17.95
C MET A 110 8.78 -18.93 18.20
N ALA A 111 7.49 -19.06 17.89
CA ALA A 111 6.75 -20.32 18.02
C ALA A 111 7.28 -21.39 17.05
N ALA A 112 7.86 -21.01 15.93
CA ALA A 112 8.48 -21.93 14.98
C ALA A 112 9.87 -22.42 15.41
N GLY A 113 10.32 -22.09 16.61
CA GLY A 113 11.59 -22.56 17.15
C GLY A 113 12.82 -21.83 16.65
N CYS A 114 12.65 -20.64 16.14
CA CYS A 114 13.75 -19.79 15.69
C CYS A 114 14.32 -18.95 16.81
#